data_0ce4e58073c31f62d673e1fcabad07d9
#
_entry.id   0ce4e58073c31f62d673e1fcabad07d9
#
_cell.length_a   1.000
_cell.length_b   1.000
_cell.length_c   1.000
_cell.angle_alpha   90.00
_cell.angle_beta   90.00
_cell.angle_gamma   90.00
#
_symmetry.space_group_name_H-M   'P 1'
#
loop_
_entity.id
_entity.type
_entity.pdbx_description
1 polymer ?
#
loop_
_entity_poly.entity_id
_entity_poly.type
_entity_poly.pdbx_seq_one_letter_code
_entity_poly.pdbx_strand_id
1 'polypeptide(L)'
;MAKIQFVTDELMSFYSLWQNSVVSRKDVRDKMFSAFEDKKLHMLKEVVPQSYTQEVFQKLEELEAGIADGKIATIDALSEAMGGYFLAPERKGEFKEAFNSYHNFYEQSKDIMEKNKRAIEQAYQKADCDRLARFFGASESQSSNCKCFLHLWPDRPPVDGRCIGQSFESNACVRRIEDNKNYLPDSTLMTRKIGTPYHELTHKFFRETHEKDFVAGKTTGMRQVNKILTDYFNRNPEKDCGKMKALGLAAVHEGLAACAGTYFKEKTTGEVPGEGYVWYYGKEAFAQAANQLAPKMYPMFCRYMDEGRQLDDVFFLRLSMNMQEFKEGYVQQNSSQADINEKRGLESKPVPNSEPRGDQKAPTAGIMKPQRDGR
;
A
#
# COMPACT_ATOMS: atom_id res chain seq x y z
N MET A 1 -18.46 9.34 -14.04
CA MET A 1 -17.64 9.78 -12.90
C MET A 1 -17.06 8.57 -12.23
N ALA A 2 -15.77 8.39 -12.29
CA ALA A 2 -15.08 7.32 -11.59
C ALA A 2 -15.17 7.56 -10.08
N LYS A 3 -15.70 6.60 -9.34
CA LYS A 3 -15.72 6.62 -7.88
C LYS A 3 -14.97 5.42 -7.36
N ILE A 4 -14.15 5.61 -6.33
CA ILE A 4 -13.59 4.49 -5.60
C ILE A 4 -14.72 3.86 -4.79
N GLN A 5 -14.98 2.59 -5.04
CA GLN A 5 -15.89 1.78 -4.23
C GLN A 5 -15.07 1.08 -3.15
N PHE A 6 -15.20 1.49 -1.90
CA PHE A 6 -14.56 0.80 -0.78
C PHE A 6 -15.36 -0.44 -0.41
N VAL A 7 -14.68 -1.58 -0.37
CA VAL A 7 -15.28 -2.90 -0.14
C VAL A 7 -14.60 -3.55 1.05
N THR A 8 -15.38 -4.09 1.97
CA THR A 8 -14.93 -5.02 3.00
C THR A 8 -15.31 -6.42 2.56
N ASP A 9 -14.33 -7.28 2.37
CA ASP A 9 -14.52 -8.66 1.94
C ASP A 9 -13.67 -9.58 2.80
N GLU A 10 -14.31 -10.56 3.43
CA GLU A 10 -13.67 -11.46 4.38
C GLU A 10 -12.69 -12.40 3.68
N LEU A 11 -13.11 -13.02 2.56
CA LEU A 11 -12.27 -13.96 1.84
C LEU A 11 -11.03 -13.26 1.26
N MET A 12 -11.21 -12.04 0.73
CA MET A 12 -10.11 -11.23 0.24
C MET A 12 -9.17 -10.81 1.38
N SER A 13 -9.72 -10.43 2.55
CA SER A 13 -8.90 -10.08 3.73
C SER A 13 -8.10 -11.28 4.24
N PHE A 14 -8.72 -12.46 4.30
CA PHE A 14 -8.02 -13.70 4.67
C PHE A 14 -6.94 -14.07 3.65
N TYR A 15 -7.25 -13.98 2.37
CA TYR A 15 -6.30 -14.21 1.29
C TYR A 15 -5.11 -13.23 1.37
N SER A 16 -5.38 -11.95 1.56
CA SER A 16 -4.35 -10.91 1.70
C SER A 16 -3.43 -11.19 2.89
N LEU A 17 -3.99 -11.61 4.04
CA LEU A 17 -3.20 -12.04 5.21
C LEU A 17 -2.26 -13.19 4.86
N TRP A 18 -2.78 -14.25 4.21
CA TRP A 18 -1.99 -15.40 3.80
C TRP A 18 -0.93 -15.01 2.75
N GLN A 19 -1.30 -14.31 1.69
CA GLN A 19 -0.40 -13.91 0.61
C GLN A 19 0.75 -13.03 1.12
N ASN A 20 0.46 -12.07 2.00
CA ASN A 20 1.51 -11.28 2.63
C ASN A 20 2.46 -12.14 3.47
N SER A 21 1.96 -13.22 4.08
CA SER A 21 2.81 -14.18 4.77
C SER A 21 3.74 -14.93 3.82
N VAL A 22 3.24 -15.27 2.62
CA VAL A 22 4.03 -15.97 1.58
C VAL A 22 5.21 -15.11 1.11
N VAL A 23 4.97 -13.83 0.83
CA VAL A 23 6.00 -12.93 0.28
C VAL A 23 6.90 -12.30 1.34
N SER A 24 6.56 -12.44 2.62
CA SER A 24 7.33 -11.86 3.72
C SER A 24 8.48 -12.76 4.17
N ARG A 25 9.54 -12.14 4.70
CA ARG A 25 10.61 -12.87 5.38
C ARG A 25 10.04 -13.61 6.60
N LYS A 26 10.71 -14.68 6.99
CA LYS A 26 10.28 -15.56 8.09
C LYS A 26 10.00 -14.78 9.39
N ASP A 27 10.90 -13.87 9.78
CA ASP A 27 10.77 -13.07 10.99
C ASP A 27 9.54 -12.15 10.98
N VAL A 28 9.22 -11.54 9.84
CA VAL A 28 8.01 -10.73 9.65
C VAL A 28 6.77 -11.60 9.72
N ARG A 29 6.79 -12.74 9.04
CA ARG A 29 5.70 -13.72 9.02
C ARG A 29 5.39 -14.25 10.42
N ASP A 30 6.42 -14.64 11.18
CA ASP A 30 6.26 -15.11 12.55
C ASP A 30 5.63 -14.04 13.44
N LYS A 31 6.03 -12.79 13.30
CA LYS A 31 5.44 -11.67 14.03
C LYS A 31 3.97 -11.45 13.65
N MET A 32 3.62 -11.49 12.37
CA MET A 32 2.22 -11.32 11.91
C MET A 32 1.28 -12.31 12.62
N PHE A 33 1.66 -13.59 12.67
CA PHE A 33 0.79 -14.62 13.25
C PHE A 33 0.90 -14.71 14.77
N SER A 34 1.96 -14.19 15.40
CA SER A 34 2.06 -14.14 16.87
C SER A 34 0.98 -13.25 17.49
N ALA A 35 0.41 -12.32 16.75
CA ALA A 35 -0.71 -11.49 17.19
C ALA A 35 -2.04 -12.26 17.31
N PHE A 36 -2.15 -13.45 16.73
CA PHE A 36 -3.35 -14.29 16.87
C PHE A 36 -3.19 -15.29 18.02
N GLU A 37 -4.14 -15.29 18.94
CA GLU A 37 -4.23 -16.28 20.02
C GLU A 37 -4.58 -17.67 19.48
N ASP A 38 -5.42 -17.74 18.45
CA ASP A 38 -5.84 -18.98 17.83
C ASP A 38 -4.71 -19.57 16.98
N LYS A 39 -4.13 -20.66 17.49
CA LYS A 39 -3.02 -21.38 16.85
C LYS A 39 -3.38 -21.99 15.50
N LYS A 40 -4.68 -22.16 15.19
CA LYS A 40 -5.12 -22.65 13.87
C LYS A 40 -4.70 -21.72 12.74
N LEU A 41 -4.67 -20.40 12.97
CA LEU A 41 -4.17 -19.44 12.01
C LEU A 41 -2.66 -19.57 11.75
N HIS A 42 -1.91 -20.14 12.70
CA HIS A 42 -0.46 -20.31 12.53
C HIS A 42 -0.09 -21.29 11.44
N MET A 43 -1.00 -22.18 11.02
CA MET A 43 -0.74 -23.09 9.89
C MET A 43 -0.51 -22.33 8.57
N LEU A 44 -1.04 -21.12 8.42
CA LEU A 44 -0.85 -20.31 7.22
C LEU A 44 0.63 -19.96 6.95
N LYS A 45 1.48 -19.97 7.97
CA LYS A 45 2.94 -19.80 7.81
C LYS A 45 3.59 -20.91 7.00
N GLU A 46 2.99 -22.08 7.00
CA GLU A 46 3.51 -23.30 6.40
C GLU A 46 2.93 -23.55 5.01
N VAL A 47 1.84 -22.84 4.66
CA VAL A 47 1.23 -22.87 3.33
C VAL A 47 2.00 -21.90 2.43
N VAL A 48 3.20 -22.32 2.04
CA VAL A 48 4.12 -21.52 1.24
C VAL A 48 4.60 -22.34 0.04
N PRO A 49 4.92 -21.73 -1.10
CA PRO A 49 5.42 -22.46 -2.25
C PRO A 49 6.79 -23.08 -1.95
N GLN A 50 7.07 -24.22 -2.57
CA GLN A 50 8.39 -24.87 -2.44
C GLN A 50 9.50 -24.03 -3.06
N SER A 51 9.18 -23.23 -4.07
CA SER A 51 10.10 -22.30 -4.73
C SER A 51 9.38 -21.05 -5.19
N TYR A 52 10.06 -19.89 -5.16
CA TYR A 52 9.53 -18.61 -5.61
C TYR A 52 9.87 -18.39 -7.09
N THR A 53 9.11 -19.02 -7.97
CA THR A 53 9.23 -18.85 -9.42
C THR A 53 8.29 -17.78 -9.94
N GLN A 54 8.51 -17.33 -11.19
CA GLN A 54 7.60 -16.39 -11.84
C GLN A 54 6.18 -16.97 -11.97
N GLU A 55 6.06 -18.27 -12.18
CA GLU A 55 4.78 -18.97 -12.26
C GLU A 55 4.01 -18.90 -10.94
N VAL A 56 4.71 -19.04 -9.81
CA VAL A 56 4.11 -18.89 -8.48
C VAL A 56 3.55 -17.48 -8.28
N PHE A 57 4.31 -16.45 -8.64
CA PHE A 57 3.81 -15.07 -8.55
C PHE A 57 2.62 -14.82 -9.48
N GLN A 58 2.66 -15.32 -10.70
CA GLN A 58 1.51 -15.25 -11.61
C GLN A 58 0.28 -15.94 -11.01
N LYS A 59 0.48 -17.11 -10.37
CA LYS A 59 -0.62 -17.82 -9.70
C LYS A 59 -1.20 -17.06 -8.52
N LEU A 60 -0.38 -16.36 -7.74
CA LEU A 60 -0.87 -15.46 -6.68
C LEU A 60 -1.74 -14.34 -7.26
N GLU A 61 -1.30 -13.71 -8.34
CA GLU A 61 -2.09 -12.67 -9.02
C GLU A 61 -3.41 -13.19 -9.59
N GLU A 62 -3.43 -14.41 -10.16
CA GLU A 62 -4.65 -15.05 -10.67
C GLU A 62 -5.66 -15.35 -9.55
N LEU A 63 -5.21 -15.85 -8.40
CA LEU A 63 -6.05 -16.12 -7.24
C LEU A 63 -6.67 -14.82 -6.73
N GLU A 64 -5.87 -13.80 -6.57
CA GLU A 64 -6.29 -12.49 -6.10
C GLU A 64 -7.32 -11.85 -7.02
N ALA A 65 -7.03 -11.83 -8.33
CA ALA A 65 -7.98 -11.36 -9.33
C ALA A 65 -9.27 -12.18 -9.34
N GLY A 66 -9.17 -13.50 -9.18
CA GLY A 66 -10.32 -14.40 -9.09
C GLY A 66 -11.26 -14.08 -7.93
N ILE A 67 -10.70 -13.72 -6.75
CA ILE A 67 -11.48 -13.29 -5.59
C ILE A 67 -12.08 -11.90 -5.86
N ALA A 68 -11.28 -10.95 -6.33
CA ALA A 68 -11.71 -9.58 -6.60
C ALA A 68 -12.88 -9.51 -7.62
N ASP A 69 -12.86 -10.40 -8.61
CA ASP A 69 -13.88 -10.51 -9.65
C ASP A 69 -15.09 -11.37 -9.22
N GLY A 70 -15.04 -12.00 -8.03
CA GLY A 70 -16.08 -12.90 -7.54
C GLY A 70 -16.11 -14.28 -8.20
N LYS A 71 -15.08 -14.63 -8.99
CA LYS A 71 -14.97 -16.00 -9.57
C LYS A 71 -14.58 -17.02 -8.51
N ILE A 72 -13.85 -16.60 -7.49
CA ILE A 72 -13.51 -17.37 -6.28
C ILE A 72 -14.28 -16.71 -5.13
N ALA A 73 -15.46 -17.24 -4.82
CA ALA A 73 -16.38 -16.62 -3.87
C ALA A 73 -16.45 -17.36 -2.52
N THR A 74 -15.76 -18.49 -2.37
CA THR A 74 -15.81 -19.31 -1.15
C THR A 74 -14.43 -19.86 -0.79
N ILE A 75 -14.26 -20.21 0.49
CA ILE A 75 -13.02 -20.84 0.96
C ILE A 75 -12.77 -22.20 0.27
N ASP A 76 -13.82 -22.92 -0.09
CA ASP A 76 -13.71 -24.16 -0.84
C ASP A 76 -13.13 -23.93 -2.23
N ALA A 77 -13.67 -22.95 -2.96
CA ALA A 77 -13.17 -22.57 -4.28
C ALA A 77 -11.72 -22.07 -4.20
N LEU A 78 -11.38 -21.28 -3.16
CA LEU A 78 -10.01 -20.82 -2.93
C LEU A 78 -9.06 -21.99 -2.66
N SER A 79 -9.44 -22.90 -1.76
CA SER A 79 -8.60 -24.05 -1.42
C SER A 79 -8.35 -25.00 -2.61
N GLU A 80 -9.35 -25.15 -3.49
CA GLU A 80 -9.19 -25.89 -4.75
C GLU A 80 -8.24 -25.16 -5.72
N ALA A 81 -8.43 -23.87 -5.90
CA ALA A 81 -7.60 -23.08 -6.80
C ALA A 81 -6.14 -22.95 -6.35
N MET A 82 -5.87 -23.07 -5.04
CA MET A 82 -4.53 -23.12 -4.45
C MET A 82 -3.85 -24.49 -4.60
N GLY A 83 -4.64 -25.55 -4.85
CA GLY A 83 -4.13 -26.91 -4.97
C GLY A 83 -3.06 -27.05 -6.04
N GLY A 84 -2.07 -27.89 -5.76
CA GLY A 84 -0.94 -28.15 -6.65
C GLY A 84 0.19 -27.11 -6.63
N TYR A 85 -0.06 -25.90 -6.12
CA TYR A 85 0.95 -24.83 -6.02
C TYR A 85 1.34 -24.50 -4.57
N PHE A 86 0.33 -24.33 -3.72
CA PHE A 86 0.52 -23.82 -2.35
C PHE A 86 -0.02 -24.77 -1.29
N LEU A 87 -1.11 -25.47 -1.60
CA LEU A 87 -1.87 -26.25 -0.63
C LEU A 87 -1.91 -27.72 -1.03
N ALA A 88 -1.24 -28.56 -0.24
CA ALA A 88 -1.31 -30.00 -0.40
C ALA A 88 -2.72 -30.51 -0.10
N PRO A 89 -3.22 -31.53 -0.83
CA PRO A 89 -4.59 -32.03 -0.68
C PRO A 89 -4.97 -32.40 0.75
N GLU A 90 -4.06 -33.00 1.49
CA GLU A 90 -4.24 -33.42 2.88
C GLU A 90 -4.38 -32.24 3.87
N ARG A 91 -3.91 -31.05 3.49
CA ARG A 91 -3.96 -29.84 4.32
C ARG A 91 -5.16 -28.94 4.04
N LYS A 92 -6.02 -29.28 3.07
CA LYS A 92 -7.21 -28.48 2.76
C LYS A 92 -8.15 -28.33 3.96
N GLY A 93 -8.28 -29.37 4.78
CA GLY A 93 -9.08 -29.31 6.01
C GLY A 93 -8.55 -28.30 7.03
N GLU A 94 -7.24 -28.31 7.29
CA GLU A 94 -6.58 -27.36 8.19
C GLU A 94 -6.69 -25.90 7.68
N PHE A 95 -6.59 -25.71 6.37
CA PHE A 95 -6.74 -24.38 5.75
C PHE A 95 -8.14 -23.81 5.94
N LYS A 96 -9.19 -24.65 5.79
CA LYS A 96 -10.57 -24.27 6.07
C LYS A 96 -10.81 -23.97 7.56
N GLU A 97 -10.20 -24.74 8.46
CA GLU A 97 -10.25 -24.46 9.89
C GLU A 97 -9.57 -23.11 10.23
N ALA A 98 -8.45 -22.79 9.59
CA ALA A 98 -7.81 -21.49 9.73
C ALA A 98 -8.72 -20.35 9.24
N PHE A 99 -9.45 -20.55 8.14
CA PHE A 99 -10.44 -19.58 7.68
C PHE A 99 -11.59 -19.42 8.70
N ASN A 100 -12.11 -20.50 9.26
CA ASN A 100 -13.16 -20.41 10.29
C ASN A 100 -12.68 -19.65 11.54
N SER A 101 -11.42 -19.82 11.92
CA SER A 101 -10.82 -19.05 13.00
C SER A 101 -10.67 -17.57 12.64
N TYR A 102 -10.30 -17.26 11.41
CA TYR A 102 -10.27 -15.89 10.90
C TYR A 102 -11.67 -15.28 10.83
N HIS A 103 -12.69 -16.04 10.43
CA HIS A 103 -14.09 -15.64 10.43
C HIS A 103 -14.54 -15.11 11.79
N ASN A 104 -14.22 -15.82 12.86
CA ASN A 104 -14.55 -15.36 14.23
C ASN A 104 -13.88 -13.99 14.55
N PHE A 105 -12.64 -13.81 14.16
CA PHE A 105 -11.93 -12.54 14.32
C PHE A 105 -12.55 -11.43 13.47
N TYR A 106 -12.92 -11.74 12.23
CA TYR A 106 -13.54 -10.82 11.28
C TYR A 106 -14.93 -10.37 11.78
N GLU A 107 -15.79 -11.30 12.19
CA GLU A 107 -17.13 -10.99 12.70
C GLU A 107 -17.10 -10.14 13.98
N GLN A 108 -16.18 -10.43 14.92
CA GLN A 108 -15.97 -9.60 16.10
C GLN A 108 -15.51 -8.18 15.79
N SER A 109 -15.02 -7.94 14.59
CA SER A 109 -14.45 -6.66 14.15
C SER A 109 -15.31 -5.92 13.12
N LYS A 110 -16.41 -6.51 12.71
CA LYS A 110 -17.25 -6.04 11.61
C LYS A 110 -17.79 -4.63 11.79
N ASP A 111 -18.30 -4.30 12.97
CA ASP A 111 -18.81 -2.96 13.27
C ASP A 111 -17.74 -1.88 13.13
N ILE A 112 -16.51 -2.24 13.48
CA ILE A 112 -15.37 -1.33 13.41
C ILE A 112 -14.92 -1.15 11.98
N MET A 113 -14.89 -2.24 11.21
CA MET A 113 -14.57 -2.18 9.79
C MET A 113 -15.57 -1.30 9.04
N GLU A 114 -16.86 -1.46 9.31
CA GLU A 114 -17.91 -0.64 8.71
C GLU A 114 -17.80 0.84 9.13
N LYS A 115 -17.45 1.11 10.40
CA LYS A 115 -17.19 2.48 10.86
C LYS A 115 -15.97 3.09 10.16
N ASN A 116 -14.89 2.33 10.02
CA ASN A 116 -13.69 2.75 9.31
C ASN A 116 -13.96 2.99 7.83
N LYS A 117 -14.69 2.08 7.19
CA LYS A 117 -15.12 2.22 5.81
C LYS A 117 -15.87 3.53 5.57
N ARG A 118 -16.87 3.84 6.41
CA ARG A 118 -17.63 5.11 6.32
C ARG A 118 -16.73 6.33 6.47
N ALA A 119 -15.77 6.30 7.41
CA ALA A 119 -14.83 7.40 7.61
C ALA A 119 -13.92 7.59 6.37
N ILE A 120 -13.46 6.49 5.77
CA ILE A 120 -12.67 6.50 4.53
C ILE A 120 -13.53 7.02 3.37
N GLU A 121 -14.74 6.52 3.18
CA GLU A 121 -15.66 6.98 2.16
C GLU A 121 -15.94 8.50 2.26
N GLN A 122 -16.13 9.01 3.47
CA GLN A 122 -16.29 10.45 3.71
C GLN A 122 -15.04 11.26 3.33
N ALA A 123 -13.85 10.77 3.67
CA ALA A 123 -12.59 11.43 3.31
C ALA A 123 -12.39 11.49 1.80
N TYR A 124 -12.87 10.47 1.07
CA TYR A 124 -12.73 10.35 -0.39
C TYR A 124 -13.92 10.88 -1.18
N GLN A 125 -14.97 11.41 -0.55
CA GLN A 125 -16.14 11.97 -1.26
C GLN A 125 -15.79 13.12 -2.23
N LYS A 126 -14.69 13.84 -1.97
CA LYS A 126 -14.18 14.93 -2.81
C LYS A 126 -13.11 14.47 -3.80
N ALA A 127 -12.84 13.18 -3.86
CA ALA A 127 -11.77 12.62 -4.65
C ALA A 127 -12.08 12.69 -6.14
N ASP A 128 -11.24 13.35 -6.91
CA ASP A 128 -11.37 13.47 -8.37
C ASP A 128 -10.59 12.35 -9.09
N CYS A 129 -11.11 11.10 -8.96
CA CYS A 129 -10.54 9.96 -9.69
C CYS A 129 -10.66 10.12 -11.21
N ASP A 130 -11.65 10.88 -11.69
CA ASP A 130 -11.80 11.17 -13.12
C ASP A 130 -10.64 11.98 -13.67
N ARG A 131 -10.04 12.85 -12.86
CA ARG A 131 -8.87 13.63 -13.25
C ARG A 131 -7.65 12.73 -13.43
N LEU A 132 -7.43 11.79 -12.52
CA LEU A 132 -6.35 10.82 -12.64
C LEU A 132 -6.57 9.88 -13.85
N ALA A 133 -7.79 9.39 -14.05
CA ALA A 133 -8.15 8.57 -15.20
C ALA A 133 -7.91 9.32 -16.53
N ARG A 134 -8.31 10.59 -16.61
CA ARG A 134 -8.04 11.44 -17.76
C ARG A 134 -6.55 11.65 -18.01
N PHE A 135 -5.77 11.88 -16.96
CA PHE A 135 -4.31 12.01 -17.08
C PHE A 135 -3.69 10.80 -17.79
N PHE A 136 -4.14 9.60 -17.45
CA PHE A 136 -3.68 8.37 -18.11
C PHE A 136 -4.40 8.06 -19.43
N GLY A 137 -5.40 8.82 -19.84
CA GLY A 137 -6.22 8.50 -21.00
C GLY A 137 -7.04 7.21 -20.83
N ALA A 138 -7.35 6.85 -19.59
CA ALA A 138 -8.15 5.66 -19.29
C ALA A 138 -9.58 5.84 -19.80
N SER A 139 -10.13 4.77 -20.40
CA SER A 139 -11.50 4.74 -20.88
C SER A 139 -12.51 4.75 -19.73
N GLU A 140 -13.77 5.04 -20.02
CA GLU A 140 -14.85 5.03 -19.03
C GLU A 140 -15.00 3.64 -18.38
N SER A 141 -14.86 2.56 -19.14
CA SER A 141 -14.91 1.19 -18.64
C SER A 141 -13.75 0.87 -17.68
N GLN A 142 -12.56 1.42 -17.93
CA GLN A 142 -11.38 1.25 -17.06
C GLN A 142 -11.52 2.06 -15.77
N SER A 143 -12.19 3.21 -15.83
CA SER A 143 -12.36 4.11 -14.68
C SER A 143 -13.60 3.82 -13.84
N SER A 144 -14.63 3.14 -14.39
CA SER A 144 -15.91 2.92 -13.69
C SER A 144 -15.86 1.89 -12.56
N ASN A 145 -14.87 0.97 -12.58
CA ASN A 145 -14.75 -0.15 -11.63
C ASN A 145 -13.49 -0.06 -10.75
N CYS A 146 -13.36 1.04 -10.02
CA CYS A 146 -12.26 1.19 -9.07
C CYS A 146 -12.68 0.67 -7.68
N LYS A 147 -12.55 -0.64 -7.45
CA LYS A 147 -12.77 -1.24 -6.13
C LYS A 147 -11.51 -1.12 -5.28
N CYS A 148 -11.66 -0.61 -4.07
CA CYS A 148 -10.63 -0.62 -3.05
C CYS A 148 -11.02 -1.59 -1.94
N PHE A 149 -10.29 -2.68 -1.79
CA PHE A 149 -10.50 -3.63 -0.72
C PHE A 149 -9.85 -3.13 0.57
N LEU A 150 -10.64 -3.02 1.63
CA LEU A 150 -10.18 -2.67 2.96
C LEU A 150 -9.98 -3.94 3.77
N HIS A 151 -8.77 -4.20 4.20
CA HIS A 151 -8.42 -5.42 4.92
C HIS A 151 -8.36 -5.22 6.41
N LEU A 152 -8.74 -6.28 7.13
CA LEU A 152 -8.62 -6.37 8.57
C LEU A 152 -7.30 -7.05 8.95
N TRP A 153 -6.48 -6.34 9.70
CA TRP A 153 -5.19 -6.81 10.19
C TRP A 153 -5.16 -6.90 11.72
N PRO A 154 -4.51 -7.92 12.29
CA PRO A 154 -4.36 -8.06 13.72
C PRO A 154 -3.35 -7.08 14.33
N ASP A 155 -2.43 -6.58 13.51
CA ASP A 155 -1.41 -5.58 13.82
C ASP A 155 -1.07 -4.77 12.55
N ARG A 156 -0.06 -3.92 12.62
CA ARG A 156 0.38 -3.10 11.48
C ARG A 156 0.73 -4.00 10.28
N PRO A 157 0.09 -3.79 9.12
CA PRO A 157 0.39 -4.56 7.93
C PRO A 157 1.80 -4.27 7.40
N PRO A 158 2.42 -5.23 6.68
CA PRO A 158 3.76 -5.05 6.11
C PRO A 158 3.80 -4.03 4.97
N VAL A 159 2.67 -3.83 4.29
CA VAL A 159 2.49 -2.87 3.19
C VAL A 159 1.23 -2.03 3.42
N ASP A 160 1.20 -0.83 2.87
CA ASP A 160 0.06 0.09 3.04
C ASP A 160 -1.05 -0.12 1.99
N GLY A 161 -0.74 -0.77 0.88
CA GLY A 161 -1.67 -1.09 -0.19
C GLY A 161 -0.95 -1.71 -1.38
N ARG A 162 -1.69 -2.16 -2.38
CA ARG A 162 -1.17 -2.62 -3.68
C ARG A 162 -2.28 -2.66 -4.73
N CYS A 163 -1.88 -2.72 -6.00
CA CYS A 163 -2.78 -2.88 -7.12
C CYS A 163 -3.07 -4.37 -7.38
N ILE A 164 -4.33 -4.71 -7.58
CA ILE A 164 -4.85 -6.06 -7.83
C ILE A 164 -5.57 -6.06 -9.18
N GLY A 165 -4.91 -6.45 -10.26
CA GLY A 165 -5.56 -6.46 -11.57
C GLY A 165 -6.34 -5.18 -11.87
N GLN A 166 -7.67 -5.27 -11.89
CA GLN A 166 -8.58 -4.11 -12.06
C GLN A 166 -9.00 -3.44 -10.75
N SER A 167 -8.57 -3.96 -9.62
CA SER A 167 -8.88 -3.47 -8.27
C SER A 167 -7.60 -3.05 -7.57
N PHE A 168 -7.70 -2.55 -6.37
CA PHE A 168 -6.57 -2.30 -5.49
C PHE A 168 -6.99 -2.49 -4.03
N GLU A 169 -6.01 -2.62 -3.15
CA GLU A 169 -6.25 -2.76 -1.72
C GLU A 169 -5.61 -1.62 -0.92
N SER A 170 -6.19 -1.34 0.22
CA SER A 170 -5.61 -0.45 1.22
C SER A 170 -5.72 -1.10 2.59
N ASN A 171 -4.62 -1.20 3.28
CA ASN A 171 -4.52 -1.77 4.62
C ASN A 171 -4.82 -0.71 5.69
N ALA A 172 -5.93 0.00 5.52
CA ALA A 172 -6.33 1.09 6.40
C ALA A 172 -7.08 0.65 7.66
N CYS A 173 -7.54 -0.59 7.71
CA CYS A 173 -8.29 -1.13 8.85
C CYS A 173 -7.40 -2.04 9.69
N VAL A 174 -7.05 -1.60 10.89
CA VAL A 174 -6.23 -2.36 11.84
C VAL A 174 -6.99 -2.54 13.14
N ARG A 175 -7.11 -3.77 13.61
CA ARG A 175 -7.51 -4.08 14.99
C ARG A 175 -6.33 -4.72 15.70
N ARG A 176 -5.82 -4.08 16.74
CA ARG A 176 -4.85 -4.72 17.60
C ARG A 176 -5.55 -5.69 18.55
N ILE A 177 -5.13 -6.95 18.51
CA ILE A 177 -5.66 -8.00 19.37
C ILE A 177 -5.19 -7.79 20.82
N GLU A 178 -3.92 -7.40 20.99
CA GLU A 178 -3.25 -7.30 22.30
C GLU A 178 -3.96 -6.38 23.31
N ASP A 179 -4.53 -5.28 22.86
CA ASP A 179 -5.17 -4.31 23.74
C ASP A 179 -6.68 -4.16 23.50
N ASN A 180 -7.25 -5.00 22.62
CA ASN A 180 -8.64 -4.92 22.17
C ASN A 180 -9.06 -3.50 21.72
N LYS A 181 -8.08 -2.67 21.37
CA LYS A 181 -8.31 -1.31 20.91
C LYS A 181 -8.38 -1.29 19.39
N ASN A 182 -9.41 -0.64 18.94
CA ASN A 182 -9.60 -0.37 17.54
C ASN A 182 -8.79 0.87 17.19
N TYR A 183 -7.77 0.67 16.42
CA TYR A 183 -7.10 1.76 15.75
C TYR A 183 -7.93 2.14 14.54
N LEU A 184 -8.91 3.00 14.79
CA LEU A 184 -9.34 3.89 13.74
C LEU A 184 -8.07 4.53 13.20
N PRO A 185 -7.91 4.64 11.88
CA PRO A 185 -7.04 5.66 11.38
C PRO A 185 -7.51 6.93 12.09
N ASP A 186 -6.74 7.39 13.10
CA ASP A 186 -6.98 8.72 13.62
C ASP A 186 -6.90 9.69 12.45
N SER A 187 -7.41 10.89 12.62
CA SER A 187 -7.37 11.89 11.56
C SER A 187 -5.96 12.05 10.97
N THR A 188 -4.92 11.84 11.78
CA THR A 188 -3.51 11.90 11.39
C THR A 188 -3.11 10.72 10.51
N LEU A 189 -3.60 9.51 10.79
CA LEU A 189 -3.32 8.32 9.99
C LEU A 189 -4.08 8.37 8.67
N MET A 190 -5.33 8.85 8.67
CA MET A 190 -6.10 9.12 7.47
C MET A 190 -5.41 10.16 6.59
N THR A 191 -4.93 11.24 7.17
CA THR A 191 -4.20 12.29 6.45
C THR A 191 -2.92 11.75 5.83
N ARG A 192 -2.19 10.88 6.54
CA ARG A 192 -0.96 10.26 6.00
C ARG A 192 -1.23 9.25 4.88
N LYS A 193 -2.34 8.52 4.94
CA LYS A 193 -2.67 7.45 3.99
C LYS A 193 -3.59 7.88 2.86
N ILE A 194 -4.06 9.12 2.84
CA ILE A 194 -5.02 9.61 1.84
C ILE A 194 -4.49 9.52 0.40
N GLY A 195 -3.18 9.50 0.23
CA GLY A 195 -2.55 9.32 -1.07
C GLY A 195 -2.52 7.87 -1.57
N THR A 196 -2.61 6.87 -0.68
CA THR A 196 -2.41 5.46 -1.04
C THR A 196 -3.37 4.95 -2.12
N PRO A 197 -4.68 5.18 -2.06
CA PRO A 197 -5.57 4.73 -3.12
C PRO A 197 -5.26 5.33 -4.49
N TYR A 198 -4.79 6.57 -4.55
CA TYR A 198 -4.39 7.20 -5.81
C TYR A 198 -3.06 6.68 -6.33
N HIS A 199 -2.14 6.34 -5.42
CA HIS A 199 -0.91 5.64 -5.74
C HIS A 199 -1.24 4.31 -6.44
N GLU A 200 -2.10 3.48 -5.83
CA GLU A 200 -2.48 2.18 -6.38
C GLU A 200 -3.29 2.29 -7.68
N LEU A 201 -4.19 3.27 -7.78
CA LEU A 201 -4.91 3.55 -9.02
C LEU A 201 -3.98 3.97 -10.17
N THR A 202 -2.87 4.63 -9.86
CA THR A 202 -1.86 4.98 -10.85
C THR A 202 -1.25 3.72 -11.47
N HIS A 203 -0.95 2.71 -10.66
CA HIS A 203 -0.46 1.43 -11.16
C HIS A 203 -1.45 0.78 -12.11
N LYS A 204 -2.74 0.77 -11.74
CA LYS A 204 -3.79 0.25 -12.59
C LYS A 204 -3.85 0.97 -13.93
N PHE A 205 -4.02 2.29 -13.91
CA PHE A 205 -4.21 3.07 -15.13
C PHE A 205 -2.98 3.05 -16.04
N PHE A 206 -1.78 3.20 -15.49
CA PHE A 206 -0.55 3.15 -16.30
C PHE A 206 -0.37 1.78 -16.96
N ARG A 207 -0.62 0.68 -16.23
CA ARG A 207 -0.56 -0.69 -16.76
C ARG A 207 -1.49 -0.88 -17.95
N GLU A 208 -2.72 -0.40 -17.83
CA GLU A 208 -3.75 -0.58 -18.86
C GLU A 208 -3.56 0.29 -20.09
N THR A 209 -2.91 1.45 -19.95
CA THR A 209 -2.85 2.47 -21.01
C THR A 209 -1.46 2.67 -21.63
N HIS A 210 -0.39 2.62 -20.83
CA HIS A 210 0.94 3.07 -21.22
C HIS A 210 2.06 2.02 -21.09
N GLU A 211 1.89 1.01 -20.23
CA GLU A 211 2.98 0.08 -19.90
C GLU A 211 3.56 -0.62 -21.15
N LYS A 212 2.69 -1.17 -22.00
CA LYS A 212 3.12 -1.86 -23.23
C LYS A 212 3.85 -0.90 -24.17
N ASP A 213 3.35 0.32 -24.32
CA ASP A 213 3.94 1.35 -25.18
C ASP A 213 5.29 1.83 -24.63
N PHE A 214 5.39 1.97 -23.29
CA PHE A 214 6.64 2.33 -22.63
C PHE A 214 7.71 1.25 -22.79
N VAL A 215 7.37 -0.02 -22.55
CA VAL A 215 8.30 -1.15 -22.71
C VAL A 215 8.77 -1.28 -24.16
N ALA A 216 7.86 -1.08 -25.10
CA ALA A 216 8.19 -1.10 -26.53
C ALA A 216 8.99 0.14 -26.99
N GLY A 217 9.08 1.19 -26.17
CA GLY A 217 9.68 2.46 -26.56
C GLY A 217 8.97 3.10 -27.75
N LYS A 218 7.64 3.06 -27.75
CA LYS A 218 6.80 3.45 -28.88
C LYS A 218 7.01 4.89 -29.32
N THR A 219 7.20 5.79 -28.37
CA THR A 219 7.46 7.21 -28.64
C THR A 219 8.92 7.57 -28.36
N THR A 220 9.36 8.74 -28.82
CA THR A 220 10.74 9.20 -28.65
C THR A 220 11.07 9.45 -27.18
N GLY A 221 10.18 10.07 -26.43
CA GLY A 221 10.37 10.33 -25.00
C GLY A 221 10.42 9.03 -24.19
N MET A 222 9.51 8.10 -24.42
CA MET A 222 9.51 6.79 -23.79
C MET A 222 10.82 6.02 -24.04
N ARG A 223 11.30 6.02 -25.31
CA ARG A 223 12.60 5.39 -25.65
C ARG A 223 13.76 6.02 -24.92
N GLN A 224 13.80 7.36 -24.83
CA GLN A 224 14.89 8.07 -24.14
C GLN A 224 14.90 7.76 -22.65
N VAL A 225 13.76 7.84 -21.97
CA VAL A 225 13.64 7.51 -20.54
C VAL A 225 14.03 6.06 -20.31
N ASN A 226 13.48 5.12 -21.09
CA ASN A 226 13.78 3.69 -20.97
C ASN A 226 15.26 3.41 -21.18
N LYS A 227 15.89 4.03 -22.20
CA LYS A 227 17.34 3.91 -22.44
C LYS A 227 18.17 4.44 -21.27
N ILE A 228 17.87 5.64 -20.76
CA ILE A 228 18.61 6.24 -19.64
C ILE A 228 18.54 5.33 -18.40
N LEU A 229 17.36 4.80 -18.07
CA LEU A 229 17.18 3.91 -16.94
C LEU A 229 17.86 2.57 -17.16
N THR A 230 17.78 2.00 -18.36
CA THR A 230 18.49 0.76 -18.69
C THR A 230 20.00 0.94 -18.54
N ASP A 231 20.56 2.03 -19.07
CA ASP A 231 21.99 2.36 -18.95
C ASP A 231 22.39 2.61 -17.47
N TYR A 232 21.50 3.24 -16.67
CA TYR A 232 21.71 3.46 -15.24
C TYR A 232 21.78 2.15 -14.48
N PHE A 233 20.80 1.24 -14.63
CA PHE A 233 20.78 -0.05 -13.94
C PHE A 233 21.88 -1.00 -14.43
N ASN A 234 22.28 -0.91 -15.71
CA ASN A 234 23.41 -1.69 -16.22
C ASN A 234 24.75 -1.29 -15.57
N ARG A 235 24.92 -0.02 -15.22
CA ARG A 235 26.14 0.48 -14.54
C ARG A 235 26.13 0.22 -13.03
N ASN A 236 24.94 -0.02 -12.47
CA ASN A 236 24.72 -0.28 -11.05
C ASN A 236 24.04 -1.63 -10.86
N PRO A 237 24.71 -2.75 -11.20
CA PRO A 237 24.10 -4.06 -11.07
C PRO A 237 23.98 -4.42 -9.59
N GLU A 238 22.77 -4.46 -9.07
CA GLU A 238 22.49 -5.16 -7.82
C GLU A 238 22.56 -6.67 -8.07
N LYS A 239 23.16 -7.39 -7.14
CA LYS A 239 23.48 -8.83 -7.28
C LYS A 239 22.27 -9.74 -7.54
N ASP A 240 21.03 -9.25 -7.31
CA ASP A 240 19.80 -10.03 -7.38
C ASP A 240 18.82 -9.60 -8.49
N CYS A 241 19.20 -8.68 -9.37
CA CYS A 241 18.30 -8.12 -10.37
C CYS A 241 18.30 -8.90 -11.69
N GLY A 242 17.63 -10.04 -11.74
CA GLY A 242 17.52 -10.88 -12.94
C GLY A 242 16.80 -10.29 -14.17
N LYS A 243 16.26 -9.05 -14.12
CA LYS A 243 15.51 -8.43 -15.22
C LYS A 243 15.67 -6.92 -15.27
N MET A 244 16.79 -6.44 -15.76
CA MET A 244 17.11 -4.99 -15.81
C MET A 244 16.08 -4.12 -16.54
N LYS A 245 15.42 -4.63 -17.59
CA LYS A 245 14.32 -3.91 -18.28
C LYS A 245 13.11 -3.66 -17.37
N ALA A 246 12.82 -4.57 -16.45
CA ALA A 246 11.71 -4.44 -15.52
C ALA A 246 11.97 -3.36 -14.44
N LEU A 247 13.24 -3.13 -14.05
CA LEU A 247 13.60 -2.12 -13.04
C LEU A 247 13.34 -0.70 -13.50
N GLY A 248 13.65 -0.39 -14.78
CA GLY A 248 13.36 0.92 -15.36
C GLY A 248 11.86 1.22 -15.42
N LEU A 249 11.07 0.21 -15.82
CA LEU A 249 9.61 0.29 -15.79
C LEU A 249 9.10 0.49 -14.36
N ALA A 250 9.55 -0.31 -13.41
CA ALA A 250 9.15 -0.20 -12.01
C ALA A 250 9.48 1.18 -11.43
N ALA A 251 10.67 1.73 -11.72
CA ALA A 251 11.07 3.05 -11.24
C ALA A 251 10.16 4.17 -11.77
N VAL A 252 9.77 4.14 -13.06
CA VAL A 252 8.82 5.09 -13.65
C VAL A 252 7.44 4.93 -13.05
N HIS A 253 6.98 3.70 -12.91
CA HIS A 253 5.69 3.34 -12.37
C HIS A 253 5.52 3.86 -10.95
N GLU A 254 6.47 3.54 -10.07
CA GLU A 254 6.49 4.00 -8.68
C GLU A 254 6.67 5.52 -8.57
N GLY A 255 7.48 6.11 -9.45
CA GLY A 255 7.65 7.56 -9.51
C GLY A 255 6.35 8.29 -9.83
N LEU A 256 5.59 7.83 -10.83
CA LEU A 256 4.26 8.38 -11.17
C LEU A 256 3.25 8.13 -10.06
N ALA A 257 3.25 6.95 -9.46
CA ALA A 257 2.36 6.60 -8.36
C ALA A 257 2.62 7.47 -7.12
N ALA A 258 3.89 7.72 -6.80
CA ALA A 258 4.29 8.63 -5.73
C ALA A 258 3.83 10.08 -6.03
N CYS A 259 3.95 10.54 -7.27
CA CYS A 259 3.44 11.85 -7.68
C CYS A 259 1.92 11.96 -7.48
N ALA A 260 1.16 10.95 -7.91
CA ALA A 260 -0.30 10.94 -7.76
C ALA A 260 -0.72 10.95 -6.28
N GLY A 261 -0.15 10.05 -5.47
CA GLY A 261 -0.42 10.01 -4.03
C GLY A 261 -0.12 11.34 -3.35
N THR A 262 1.01 11.96 -3.69
CA THR A 262 1.41 13.26 -3.15
C THR A 262 0.50 14.39 -3.61
N TYR A 263 0.15 14.44 -4.89
CA TYR A 263 -0.76 15.45 -5.45
C TYR A 263 -2.11 15.46 -4.76
N PHE A 264 -2.75 14.30 -4.62
CA PHE A 264 -4.04 14.22 -3.96
C PHE A 264 -3.95 14.47 -2.46
N LYS A 265 -2.86 14.10 -1.81
CA LYS A 265 -2.59 14.47 -0.43
C LYS A 265 -2.49 15.99 -0.28
N GLU A 266 -1.71 16.66 -1.12
CA GLU A 266 -1.57 18.11 -1.12
C GLU A 266 -2.93 18.81 -1.34
N LYS A 267 -3.70 18.40 -2.36
CA LYS A 267 -5.03 18.98 -2.64
C LYS A 267 -6.03 18.77 -1.50
N THR A 268 -5.87 17.73 -0.69
CA THR A 268 -6.78 17.41 0.41
C THR A 268 -6.35 18.07 1.72
N THR A 269 -5.05 18.13 2.00
CA THR A 269 -4.51 18.55 3.29
C THR A 269 -3.82 19.91 3.26
N GLY A 270 -3.45 20.39 2.07
CA GLY A 270 -2.61 21.60 1.90
C GLY A 270 -1.12 21.35 2.20
N GLU A 271 -0.72 20.12 2.55
CA GLU A 271 0.69 19.79 2.81
C GLU A 271 1.47 19.66 1.50
N VAL A 272 2.36 20.60 1.24
CA VAL A 272 3.26 20.58 0.08
C VAL A 272 4.53 19.80 0.43
N PRO A 273 5.04 18.93 -0.48
CA PRO A 273 6.30 18.22 -0.25
C PRO A 273 7.46 19.23 -0.13
N GLY A 274 8.13 19.23 1.04
CA GLY A 274 9.28 20.07 1.33
C GLY A 274 10.61 19.42 1.02
N GLU A 275 11.70 20.10 1.38
CA GLU A 275 13.06 19.55 1.29
C GLU A 275 13.18 18.28 2.16
N GLY A 276 13.80 17.24 1.62
CA GLY A 276 13.94 15.94 2.29
C GLY A 276 12.68 15.08 2.30
N TYR A 277 11.64 15.45 1.51
CA TYR A 277 10.45 14.61 1.38
C TYR A 277 10.80 13.26 0.77
N VAL A 278 10.38 12.17 1.45
CA VAL A 278 10.57 10.80 0.96
C VAL A 278 9.38 10.43 0.09
N TRP A 279 9.63 10.28 -1.20
CA TRP A 279 8.59 9.99 -2.20
C TRP A 279 8.15 8.54 -2.21
N TYR A 280 9.12 7.64 -1.99
CA TYR A 280 8.88 6.21 -1.97
C TYR A 280 9.74 5.53 -0.91
N TYR A 281 9.13 4.64 -0.12
CA TYR A 281 9.82 3.91 0.95
C TYR A 281 10.23 2.52 0.45
N GLY A 282 11.50 2.33 0.12
CA GLY A 282 12.07 1.06 -0.28
C GLY A 282 13.60 1.13 -0.30
N LYS A 283 14.24 -0.02 -0.17
CA LYS A 283 15.71 -0.16 -0.24
C LYS A 283 16.19 -0.69 -1.59
N GLU A 284 15.26 -1.18 -2.40
CA GLU A 284 15.52 -1.75 -3.70
C GLU A 284 16.01 -0.68 -4.69
N ALA A 285 16.79 -1.07 -5.69
CA ALA A 285 17.35 -0.14 -6.67
C ALA A 285 16.27 0.65 -7.41
N PHE A 286 15.16 0.03 -7.78
CA PHE A 286 14.05 0.73 -8.42
C PHE A 286 13.38 1.74 -7.47
N ALA A 287 13.30 1.45 -6.17
CA ALA A 287 12.75 2.35 -5.16
C ALA A 287 13.62 3.60 -5.01
N GLN A 288 14.95 3.43 -5.00
CA GLN A 288 15.88 4.55 -4.99
C GLN A 288 15.77 5.39 -6.27
N ALA A 289 15.67 4.75 -7.43
CA ALA A 289 15.45 5.44 -8.69
C ALA A 289 14.10 6.17 -8.71
N ALA A 290 13.02 5.59 -8.20
CA ALA A 290 11.71 6.24 -8.07
C ALA A 290 11.79 7.49 -7.18
N ASN A 291 12.52 7.45 -6.05
CA ASN A 291 12.77 8.61 -5.19
C ASN A 291 13.53 9.74 -5.88
N GLN A 292 14.39 9.42 -6.85
CA GLN A 292 15.09 10.42 -7.66
C GLN A 292 14.23 10.95 -8.82
N LEU A 293 13.34 10.10 -9.37
CA LEU A 293 12.46 10.46 -10.49
C LEU A 293 11.25 11.29 -10.05
N ALA A 294 10.61 10.92 -8.93
CA ALA A 294 9.38 11.55 -8.48
C ALA A 294 9.50 13.08 -8.32
N PRO A 295 10.52 13.66 -7.67
CA PRO A 295 10.66 15.11 -7.58
C PRO A 295 10.84 15.81 -8.94
N LYS A 296 11.36 15.10 -9.94
CA LYS A 296 11.51 15.62 -11.32
C LYS A 296 10.19 15.54 -12.10
N MET A 297 9.40 14.53 -11.83
CA MET A 297 8.08 14.32 -12.43
C MET A 297 7.03 15.25 -11.83
N TYR A 298 7.08 15.48 -10.51
CA TYR A 298 6.02 16.10 -9.74
C TYR A 298 5.55 17.47 -10.26
N PRO A 299 6.44 18.43 -10.55
CA PRO A 299 6.01 19.73 -11.08
C PRO A 299 5.29 19.62 -12.43
N MET A 300 5.73 18.68 -13.29
CA MET A 300 5.08 18.41 -14.56
C MET A 300 3.74 17.69 -14.35
N PHE A 301 3.72 16.70 -13.46
CA PHE A 301 2.52 15.96 -13.09
C PHE A 301 1.44 16.91 -12.58
N CYS A 302 1.75 17.79 -11.62
CA CYS A 302 0.81 18.78 -11.10
C CYS A 302 0.24 19.65 -12.22
N ARG A 303 1.11 20.19 -13.10
CA ARG A 303 0.67 21.01 -14.21
C ARG A 303 -0.28 20.26 -15.14
N TYR A 304 0.04 19.02 -15.53
CA TYR A 304 -0.81 18.22 -16.40
C TYR A 304 -2.16 17.91 -15.75
N MET A 305 -2.13 17.56 -14.44
CA MET A 305 -3.34 17.33 -13.66
C MET A 305 -4.22 18.59 -13.57
N ASP A 306 -3.63 19.75 -13.29
CA ASP A 306 -4.36 21.01 -13.14
C ASP A 306 -4.90 21.54 -14.47
N GLU A 307 -4.17 21.32 -15.58
CA GLU A 307 -4.58 21.66 -16.96
C GLU A 307 -5.52 20.61 -17.60
N GLY A 308 -5.75 19.47 -16.95
CA GLY A 308 -6.56 18.37 -17.49
C GLY A 308 -5.94 17.68 -18.71
N ARG A 309 -4.62 17.71 -18.83
CA ARG A 309 -3.88 17.11 -19.94
C ARG A 309 -3.67 15.62 -19.73
N GLN A 310 -3.54 14.89 -20.83
CA GLN A 310 -3.16 13.47 -20.81
C GLN A 310 -1.64 13.31 -20.80
N LEU A 311 -1.18 12.22 -20.18
CA LEU A 311 0.21 11.77 -20.23
C LEU A 311 0.60 11.49 -21.70
N ASP A 312 1.57 12.22 -22.19
CA ASP A 312 1.97 12.21 -23.60
C ASP A 312 3.50 12.11 -23.76
N ASP A 313 3.96 12.06 -24.99
CA ASP A 313 5.40 12.00 -25.31
C ASP A 313 6.17 13.23 -24.82
N VAL A 314 5.54 14.39 -24.76
CA VAL A 314 6.17 15.63 -24.27
C VAL A 314 6.52 15.51 -22.79
N PHE A 315 5.68 14.83 -22.01
CA PHE A 315 5.99 14.54 -20.61
C PHE A 315 7.29 13.71 -20.48
N PHE A 316 7.39 12.62 -21.25
CA PHE A 316 8.56 11.74 -21.21
C PHE A 316 9.81 12.41 -21.80
N LEU A 317 9.68 13.22 -22.86
CA LEU A 317 10.80 14.02 -23.39
C LEU A 317 11.36 14.98 -22.34
N ARG A 318 10.49 15.74 -21.67
CA ARG A 318 10.91 16.65 -20.60
C ARG A 318 11.53 15.90 -19.41
N LEU A 319 10.96 14.76 -19.04
CA LEU A 319 11.56 13.91 -18.03
C LEU A 319 12.97 13.48 -18.41
N SER A 320 13.17 12.99 -19.65
CA SER A 320 14.49 12.56 -20.13
C SER A 320 15.56 13.66 -20.12
N MET A 321 15.13 14.91 -20.32
CA MET A 321 16.03 16.10 -20.23
C MET A 321 16.44 16.39 -18.77
N ASN A 322 15.56 16.08 -17.81
CA ASN A 322 15.81 16.32 -16.38
C ASN A 322 16.47 15.13 -15.68
N MET A 323 16.92 14.10 -16.40
CA MET A 323 17.52 12.89 -15.86
C MET A 323 19.07 12.89 -15.98
N GLN A 324 19.72 14.05 -15.79
CA GLN A 324 21.17 14.17 -15.96
C GLN A 324 21.94 13.26 -15.00
N GLU A 325 21.54 13.17 -13.73
CA GLU A 325 22.18 12.33 -12.71
C GLU A 325 22.16 10.85 -13.08
N PHE A 326 21.10 10.41 -13.74
CA PHE A 326 21.00 9.03 -14.25
C PHE A 326 21.95 8.79 -15.44
N LYS A 327 22.34 9.83 -16.17
CA LYS A 327 23.30 9.76 -17.30
C LYS A 327 24.74 9.74 -16.81
N GLU A 328 25.07 10.50 -15.79
CA GLU A 328 26.44 10.69 -15.27
C GLU A 328 26.91 9.58 -14.33
N GLY A 329 26.00 8.71 -13.88
CA GLY A 329 26.29 7.61 -12.95
C GLY A 329 26.08 8.00 -11.48
N TYR A 330 26.03 7.00 -10.64
CA TYR A 330 25.77 7.09 -9.21
C TYR A 330 26.91 7.84 -8.52
N VAL A 331 26.72 9.10 -8.19
CA VAL A 331 27.52 9.75 -7.17
C VAL A 331 26.99 9.30 -5.82
N GLN A 332 27.84 8.63 -5.04
CA GLN A 332 27.54 8.13 -3.69
C GLN A 332 27.06 9.28 -2.77
N GLN A 333 25.77 9.64 -2.83
CA GLN A 333 25.17 10.60 -1.90
C GLN A 333 24.29 9.95 -0.81
N ASN A 334 24.23 8.62 -0.74
CA ASN A 334 23.20 7.93 0.06
C ASN A 334 23.67 7.25 1.35
N SER A 335 24.88 7.49 1.85
CA SER A 335 25.21 7.14 3.25
C SER A 335 24.39 7.94 4.27
N SER A 336 24.03 9.19 3.96
CA SER A 336 23.24 10.04 4.87
C SER A 336 21.75 9.70 4.91
N GLN A 337 21.15 9.23 3.80
CA GLN A 337 19.70 8.92 3.74
C GLN A 337 19.39 7.57 4.39
N ALA A 338 20.29 6.59 4.24
CA ALA A 338 20.18 5.31 4.94
C ALA A 338 20.29 5.52 6.47
N ASP A 339 21.21 6.37 6.91
CA ASP A 339 21.40 6.74 8.32
C ASP A 339 20.21 7.51 8.90
N ILE A 340 19.55 8.37 8.12
CA ILE A 340 18.35 9.10 8.55
C ILE A 340 17.17 8.13 8.72
N ASN A 341 17.01 7.16 7.80
CA ASN A 341 15.95 6.18 7.87
C ASN A 341 16.18 5.16 9.01
N GLU A 342 17.42 4.80 9.27
CA GLU A 342 17.82 3.94 10.39
C GLU A 342 17.64 4.66 11.75
N LYS A 343 17.99 5.95 11.84
CA LYS A 343 17.73 6.77 13.03
C LYS A 343 16.26 7.00 13.28
N ARG A 344 15.42 7.19 12.25
CA ARG A 344 13.96 7.30 12.42
C ARG A 344 13.30 5.96 12.79
N GLY A 345 13.86 4.83 12.37
CA GLY A 345 13.45 3.49 12.82
C GLY A 345 13.80 3.22 14.29
N LEU A 346 14.84 3.89 14.82
CA LEU A 346 15.27 3.76 16.21
C LEU A 346 14.59 4.77 17.15
N GLU A 347 14.02 5.86 16.63
CA GLU A 347 13.27 6.84 17.43
C GLU A 347 11.84 6.40 17.80
N SER A 348 11.39 5.25 17.34
CA SER A 348 10.27 4.53 17.93
C SER A 348 10.71 3.78 19.20
N LYS A 349 11.45 4.45 20.10
CA LYS A 349 11.69 3.91 21.44
C LYS A 349 10.37 3.78 22.15
N PRO A 350 10.12 2.65 22.84
CA PRO A 350 8.98 2.55 23.74
C PRO A 350 9.09 3.70 24.74
N VAL A 351 8.01 4.45 24.92
CA VAL A 351 7.86 5.40 26.02
C VAL A 351 8.21 4.65 27.27
N PRO A 352 9.20 5.08 28.07
CA PRO A 352 9.54 4.38 29.31
C PRO A 352 8.29 4.31 30.14
N ASN A 353 7.97 3.09 30.61
CA ASN A 353 6.92 2.85 31.60
C ASN A 353 7.10 3.87 32.71
N SER A 354 6.16 4.80 32.84
CA SER A 354 6.05 5.63 34.00
C SER A 354 5.80 4.69 35.19
N GLU A 355 6.77 4.58 36.06
CA GLU A 355 6.61 3.92 37.37
C GLU A 355 5.31 4.38 38.02
N PRO A 356 4.58 3.47 38.73
CA PRO A 356 3.40 3.86 39.47
C PRO A 356 3.83 4.85 40.56
N ARG A 357 3.46 6.13 40.37
CA ARG A 357 3.58 7.13 41.44
C ARG A 357 2.72 6.68 42.59
N GLY A 358 3.39 6.45 43.70
CA GLY A 358 2.82 6.10 45.00
C GLY A 358 1.69 7.04 45.42
N ASP A 359 0.80 6.45 46.20
CA ASP A 359 -0.34 7.02 46.90
C ASP A 359 -0.16 8.49 47.32
N GLN A 360 -0.72 9.42 46.60
CA GLN A 360 -1.05 10.72 47.14
C GLN A 360 -2.52 10.71 47.52
N LYS A 361 -2.74 10.72 48.84
CA LYS A 361 -4.03 10.90 49.52
C LYS A 361 -4.78 12.08 48.92
N ALA A 362 -5.99 11.85 48.42
CA ALA A 362 -6.91 12.88 48.00
C ALA A 362 -7.27 13.81 49.17
N PRO A 363 -7.29 15.14 48.99
CA PRO A 363 -7.82 16.03 50.01
C PRO A 363 -9.35 15.87 50.10
N THR A 364 -9.82 15.63 51.30
CA THR A 364 -11.24 15.62 51.69
C THR A 364 -11.92 16.94 51.29
N ALA A 365 -12.83 16.87 50.34
CA ALA A 365 -13.71 17.99 50.01
C ALA A 365 -14.75 18.18 51.13
N GLY A 366 -14.68 19.32 51.80
CA GLY A 366 -15.64 19.72 52.83
C GLY A 366 -17.04 19.93 52.21
N ILE A 367 -18.02 19.35 52.85
CA ILE A 367 -19.43 19.49 52.54
C ILE A 367 -19.86 20.90 52.93
N MET A 368 -20.11 21.79 51.97
CA MET A 368 -20.83 23.05 52.21
C MET A 368 -22.32 22.78 52.22
N LYS A 369 -22.93 23.08 53.37
CA LYS A 369 -24.39 23.10 53.58
C LYS A 369 -24.97 24.29 52.80
N PRO A 370 -26.14 24.17 52.17
CA PRO A 370 -26.80 25.30 51.55
C PRO A 370 -27.45 26.21 52.65
N GLN A 371 -27.09 27.48 52.63
CA GLN A 371 -27.78 28.53 53.37
C GLN A 371 -29.14 28.77 52.73
N ARG A 372 -30.20 28.65 53.50
CA ARG A 372 -31.55 29.17 53.23
C ARG A 372 -31.52 30.67 53.48
N ASP A 373 -31.76 31.47 52.48
CA ASP A 373 -32.23 32.83 52.68
C ASP A 373 -33.70 32.91 52.23
N GLY A 374 -34.50 33.29 53.20
CA GLY A 374 -35.86 33.69 52.96
C GLY A 374 -35.96 35.17 52.62
N ARG A 375 -36.72 35.41 51.60
CA ARG A 375 -37.79 36.43 51.49
C ARG A 375 -38.38 36.39 50.10
#